data_cde7e521f60ab83e5387743934a7cc94
#
_entry.id   cde7e521f60ab83e5387743934a7cc94
#
_cell.length_a   1.000
_cell.length_b   1.000
_cell.length_c   1.000
_cell.angle_alpha   90.00
_cell.angle_beta   90.00
_cell.angle_gamma   90.00
#
_symmetry.space_group_name_H-M   'P 1'
#
loop_
_entity.id
_entity.type
_entity.pdbx_description
1 polymer ?
#
loop_
_entity_poly.entity_id
_entity_poly.type
_entity_poly.pdbx_seq_one_letter_code
_entity_poly.pdbx_strand_id
1 'polypeptide(L)'
;VQLQAALAQAPQGKPVTIRGKISAVEKQALKVTTSAGEVSVKLPDDVRIGGVETAQFSDIAAGKYVGTTAVKQADGSLKALEVHIFPESSRGTGEGHRPWDLQPGSTMTNANVEKVEQVAVEKIQGQLLTLKYKDGEQKIFIPPGTPIVRNVPGDRTLLKPGTGVYVAAVRGEDGTVTAIRITAGIGGIMPPM
;
A
#
# COMPACT_ATOMS: atom_id res chain seq x y z
N VAL A 1 -23.85 -8.71 -37.73
CA VAL A 1 -23.81 -9.26 -36.39
C VAL A 1 -22.78 -8.42 -35.60
N GLN A 2 -23.28 -7.45 -34.81
CA GLN A 2 -22.41 -6.63 -33.94
C GLN A 2 -22.07 -7.45 -32.69
N LEU A 3 -20.81 -7.83 -32.56
CA LEU A 3 -20.26 -8.24 -31.26
C LEU A 3 -20.12 -6.97 -30.39
N GLN A 4 -21.06 -6.74 -29.48
CA GLN A 4 -20.85 -5.85 -28.38
C GLN A 4 -19.89 -6.55 -27.42
N ALA A 5 -18.63 -6.09 -27.38
CA ALA A 5 -17.73 -6.46 -26.30
C ALA A 5 -18.35 -5.92 -24.99
N ALA A 6 -18.78 -6.83 -24.13
CA ALA A 6 -19.19 -6.48 -22.79
C ALA A 6 -17.96 -5.90 -22.09
N LEU A 7 -17.92 -4.59 -21.93
CA LEU A 7 -16.99 -3.93 -21.03
C LEU A 7 -17.27 -4.49 -19.63
N ALA A 8 -16.32 -5.25 -19.11
CA ALA A 8 -16.40 -5.72 -17.74
C ALA A 8 -16.54 -4.48 -16.82
N GLN A 9 -17.71 -4.32 -16.24
CA GLN A 9 -17.94 -3.24 -15.28
C GLN A 9 -17.04 -3.46 -14.08
N ALA A 10 -16.37 -2.39 -13.64
CA ALA A 10 -15.62 -2.44 -12.39
C ALA A 10 -16.51 -2.94 -11.26
N PRO A 11 -15.97 -3.78 -10.34
CA PRO A 11 -16.76 -4.30 -9.23
C PRO A 11 -17.38 -3.14 -8.45
N GLN A 12 -18.70 -3.19 -8.26
CA GLN A 12 -19.44 -2.18 -7.53
C GLN A 12 -19.60 -2.61 -6.08
N GLY A 13 -19.46 -1.67 -5.17
CA GLY A 13 -19.62 -1.94 -3.74
C GLY A 13 -18.86 -0.94 -2.87
N LYS A 14 -18.90 -1.20 -1.57
CA LYS A 14 -18.20 -0.39 -0.58
C LYS A 14 -16.70 -0.77 -0.56
N PRO A 15 -15.78 0.19 -0.69
CA PRO A 15 -14.36 -0.09 -0.57
C PRO A 15 -14.02 -0.73 0.78
N VAL A 16 -13.21 -1.78 0.74
CA VAL A 16 -12.68 -2.46 1.93
C VAL A 16 -11.21 -2.81 1.70
N THR A 17 -10.45 -2.83 2.79
CA THR A 17 -9.05 -3.24 2.79
C THR A 17 -8.90 -4.51 3.61
N ILE A 18 -8.14 -5.48 3.07
CA ILE A 18 -7.85 -6.74 3.76
C ILE A 18 -6.35 -6.87 3.89
N ARG A 19 -5.90 -7.12 5.10
CA ARG A 19 -4.48 -7.37 5.44
C ARG A 19 -4.39 -8.71 6.15
N GLY A 20 -3.50 -9.58 5.69
CA GLY A 20 -3.34 -10.88 6.29
C GLY A 20 -2.40 -11.78 5.50
N LYS A 21 -2.43 -13.05 5.83
CA LYS A 21 -1.67 -14.09 5.11
C LYS A 21 -2.61 -14.96 4.32
N ILE A 22 -2.18 -15.32 3.12
CA ILE A 22 -2.91 -16.27 2.27
C ILE A 22 -2.94 -17.63 2.97
N SER A 23 -4.12 -18.17 3.17
CA SER A 23 -4.32 -19.55 3.66
C SER A 23 -4.58 -20.55 2.54
N ALA A 24 -5.25 -20.11 1.46
CA ALA A 24 -5.51 -20.95 0.30
C ALA A 24 -5.65 -20.10 -0.98
N VAL A 25 -5.27 -20.70 -2.09
CA VAL A 25 -5.42 -20.10 -3.43
C VAL A 25 -6.25 -21.02 -4.29
N GLU A 26 -7.35 -20.50 -4.80
CA GLU A 26 -8.23 -21.19 -5.74
C GLU A 26 -8.23 -20.43 -7.08
N LYS A 27 -8.81 -21.04 -8.12
CA LYS A 27 -8.78 -20.41 -9.46
C LYS A 27 -9.37 -18.99 -9.48
N GLN A 28 -10.45 -18.76 -8.76
CA GLN A 28 -11.19 -17.50 -8.74
C GLN A 28 -11.41 -16.95 -7.33
N ALA A 29 -10.69 -17.47 -6.35
CA ALA A 29 -10.82 -17.04 -4.96
C ALA A 29 -9.48 -17.12 -4.22
N LEU A 30 -9.33 -16.26 -3.26
CA LEU A 30 -8.21 -16.20 -2.35
C LEU A 30 -8.76 -16.22 -0.93
N LYS A 31 -8.25 -17.11 -0.09
CA LYS A 31 -8.56 -17.09 1.33
C LYS A 31 -7.43 -16.42 2.10
N VAL A 32 -7.77 -15.45 2.90
CA VAL A 32 -6.81 -14.64 3.66
C VAL A 32 -7.15 -14.72 5.14
N THR A 33 -6.20 -15.18 5.94
CA THR A 33 -6.31 -15.14 7.41
C THR A 33 -5.94 -13.76 7.90
N THR A 34 -6.89 -13.08 8.51
CA THR A 34 -6.74 -11.75 9.11
C THR A 34 -6.80 -11.83 10.62
N SER A 35 -6.56 -10.71 11.32
CA SER A 35 -6.74 -10.63 12.77
C SER A 35 -8.18 -10.88 13.22
N ALA A 36 -9.15 -10.67 12.33
CA ALA A 36 -10.60 -10.87 12.60
C ALA A 36 -11.12 -12.23 12.10
N GLY A 37 -10.25 -13.10 11.56
CA GLY A 37 -10.62 -14.40 11.03
C GLY A 37 -10.31 -14.54 9.53
N GLU A 38 -10.77 -15.64 8.94
CA GLU A 38 -10.55 -15.91 7.52
C GLU A 38 -11.57 -15.18 6.66
N VAL A 39 -11.09 -14.56 5.60
CA VAL A 39 -11.91 -13.87 4.59
C VAL A 39 -11.69 -14.51 3.24
N SER A 40 -12.78 -14.82 2.54
CA SER A 40 -12.73 -15.25 1.14
C SER A 40 -12.85 -14.03 0.22
N VAL A 41 -11.92 -13.91 -0.71
CA VAL A 41 -11.84 -12.80 -1.67
C VAL A 41 -11.95 -13.34 -3.07
N LYS A 42 -12.92 -12.86 -3.83
CA LYS A 42 -13.07 -13.20 -5.25
C LYS A 42 -11.92 -12.59 -6.05
N LEU A 43 -11.30 -13.40 -6.92
CA LEU A 43 -10.22 -13.01 -7.82
C LEU A 43 -10.72 -12.91 -9.26
N PRO A 44 -11.04 -11.72 -9.76
CA PRO A 44 -11.30 -11.52 -11.19
C PRO A 44 -10.06 -11.84 -12.03
N ASP A 45 -10.26 -12.19 -13.30
CA ASP A 45 -9.15 -12.51 -14.21
C ASP A 45 -8.25 -11.29 -14.47
N ASP A 46 -8.80 -10.09 -14.39
CA ASP A 46 -8.13 -8.80 -14.62
C ASP A 46 -7.63 -8.14 -13.32
N VAL A 47 -7.63 -8.84 -12.19
CA VAL A 47 -7.11 -8.30 -10.92
C VAL A 47 -5.65 -7.89 -11.07
N ARG A 48 -5.35 -6.68 -10.63
CA ARG A 48 -3.97 -6.17 -10.65
C ARG A 48 -3.18 -6.73 -9.46
N ILE A 49 -2.04 -7.34 -9.73
CA ILE A 49 -1.17 -7.93 -8.73
C ILE A 49 0.22 -7.31 -8.84
N GLY A 50 0.72 -6.82 -7.72
CA GLY A 50 2.09 -6.37 -7.57
C GLY A 50 2.72 -7.00 -6.36
N GLY A 51 4.01 -6.77 -6.19
CA GLY A 51 4.76 -7.18 -5.02
C GLY A 51 5.38 -6.02 -4.29
N VAL A 52 5.79 -6.26 -3.06
CA VAL A 52 6.68 -5.37 -2.30
C VAL A 52 7.84 -6.19 -1.78
N GLU A 53 9.03 -5.64 -1.88
CA GLU A 53 10.27 -6.18 -1.33
C GLU A 53 10.94 -5.17 -0.42
N THR A 54 11.78 -5.63 0.49
CA THR A 54 12.53 -4.76 1.39
C THR A 54 13.42 -3.80 0.62
N ALA A 55 13.39 -2.54 1.00
CA ALA A 55 14.27 -1.49 0.52
C ALA A 55 15.03 -0.85 1.70
N GLN A 56 15.97 0.03 1.39
CA GLN A 56 16.78 0.72 2.38
C GLN A 56 16.51 2.22 2.36
N PHE A 57 16.87 2.89 3.42
CA PHE A 57 16.80 4.34 3.53
C PHE A 57 17.51 5.06 2.38
N SER A 58 18.67 4.56 1.97
CA SER A 58 19.44 5.10 0.85
C SER A 58 18.72 5.05 -0.49
N ASP A 59 17.65 4.23 -0.59
CA ASP A 59 16.82 4.18 -1.80
C ASP A 59 15.82 5.34 -1.86
N ILE A 60 15.60 6.05 -0.75
CA ILE A 60 14.76 7.25 -0.70
C ILE A 60 15.64 8.45 -1.01
N ALA A 61 15.45 9.03 -2.19
CA ALA A 61 16.22 10.18 -2.66
C ALA A 61 15.29 11.23 -3.27
N ALA A 62 15.77 12.47 -3.33
CA ALA A 62 15.06 13.53 -4.03
C ALA A 62 14.74 13.12 -5.47
N GLY A 63 13.53 13.43 -5.92
CA GLY A 63 13.01 13.03 -7.23
C GLY A 63 12.30 11.68 -7.26
N LYS A 64 12.41 10.84 -6.24
CA LYS A 64 11.63 9.60 -6.15
C LYS A 64 10.16 9.90 -5.84
N TYR A 65 9.28 9.00 -6.30
CA TYR A 65 7.88 9.01 -5.93
C TYR A 65 7.62 7.96 -4.87
N VAL A 66 7.10 8.36 -3.73
CA VAL A 66 6.91 7.48 -2.57
C VAL A 66 5.50 7.61 -2.00
N GLY A 67 5.08 6.56 -1.30
CA GLY A 67 3.96 6.63 -0.37
C GLY A 67 4.46 6.44 1.05
N THR A 68 3.82 7.08 2.00
CA THR A 68 4.13 6.86 3.41
C THR A 68 2.88 6.93 4.26
N THR A 69 2.73 5.94 5.11
CA THR A 69 1.74 5.97 6.18
C THR A 69 2.37 6.60 7.40
N ALA A 70 1.71 7.58 7.97
CA ALA A 70 2.21 8.32 9.12
C ALA A 70 1.13 8.60 10.15
N VAL A 71 1.55 8.90 11.37
CA VAL A 71 0.67 9.32 12.47
C VAL A 71 1.07 10.70 12.96
N LYS A 72 0.06 11.49 13.30
CA LYS A 72 0.27 12.82 13.87
C LYS A 72 0.72 12.69 15.31
N GLN A 73 1.80 13.39 15.63
CA GLN A 73 2.32 13.48 16.99
C GLN A 73 1.61 14.58 17.78
N ALA A 74 1.82 14.64 19.09
CA ALA A 74 1.22 15.65 19.96
C ALA A 74 1.59 17.09 19.56
N ASP A 75 2.79 17.29 19.00
CA ASP A 75 3.27 18.59 18.49
C ASP A 75 2.75 18.93 17.08
N GLY A 76 1.93 18.06 16.49
CA GLY A 76 1.38 18.22 15.15
C GLY A 76 2.27 17.71 14.02
N SER A 77 3.50 17.29 14.29
CA SER A 77 4.39 16.67 13.30
C SER A 77 3.88 15.29 12.89
N LEU A 78 4.30 14.83 11.71
CA LEU A 78 4.00 13.49 11.22
C LEU A 78 5.20 12.56 11.41
N LYS A 79 4.94 11.36 11.93
CA LYS A 79 5.92 10.31 12.12
C LYS A 79 5.53 9.10 11.27
N ALA A 80 6.44 8.67 10.40
CA ALA A 80 6.21 7.54 9.51
C ALA A 80 6.06 6.22 10.27
N LEU A 81 5.10 5.41 9.83
CA LEU A 81 4.94 4.01 10.19
C LEU A 81 5.60 3.10 9.15
N GLU A 82 5.66 3.54 7.91
CA GLU A 82 6.27 2.86 6.78
C GLU A 82 6.56 3.84 5.64
N VAL A 83 7.42 3.43 4.71
CA VAL A 83 7.61 4.10 3.43
C VAL A 83 7.65 3.05 2.33
N HIS A 84 6.92 3.29 1.24
CA HIS A 84 7.01 2.46 0.04
C HIS A 84 7.37 3.30 -1.18
N ILE A 85 8.33 2.81 -1.95
CA ILE A 85 8.87 3.49 -3.12
C ILE A 85 8.18 2.92 -4.35
N PHE A 86 7.57 3.79 -5.13
CA PHE A 86 6.95 3.40 -6.40
C PHE A 86 8.00 3.28 -7.52
N PRO A 87 7.85 2.32 -8.44
CA PRO A 87 8.61 2.35 -9.67
C PRO A 87 8.22 3.59 -10.49
N GLU A 88 9.14 4.06 -11.33
CA GLU A 88 8.91 5.27 -12.13
C GLU A 88 7.66 5.17 -13.01
N SER A 89 7.36 3.98 -13.52
CA SER A 89 6.14 3.70 -14.31
C SER A 89 4.83 3.92 -13.54
N SER A 90 4.89 4.00 -12.21
CA SER A 90 3.73 4.19 -11.33
C SER A 90 3.71 5.58 -10.68
N ARG A 91 4.58 6.49 -11.11
CA ARG A 91 4.59 7.88 -10.64
C ARG A 91 3.21 8.51 -10.79
N GLY A 92 2.76 9.22 -9.75
CA GLY A 92 1.44 9.86 -9.72
C GLY A 92 0.31 8.97 -9.19
N THR A 93 0.56 7.68 -8.95
CA THR A 93 -0.46 6.78 -8.40
C THR A 93 -0.95 7.29 -7.04
N GLY A 94 -2.25 7.57 -6.96
CA GLY A 94 -2.90 8.00 -5.73
C GLY A 94 -2.30 9.26 -5.11
N GLU A 95 -1.75 10.18 -5.91
CA GLU A 95 -1.11 11.41 -5.43
C GLU A 95 -2.01 12.18 -4.47
N GLY A 96 -1.42 12.64 -3.37
CA GLY A 96 -2.12 13.44 -2.38
C GLY A 96 -1.90 12.99 -0.94
N HIS A 97 -2.64 13.60 -0.04
CA HIS A 97 -2.63 13.34 1.39
C HIS A 97 -4.04 13.09 1.89
N ARG A 98 -4.27 11.99 2.63
CA ARG A 98 -5.61 11.56 3.05
C ARG A 98 -5.56 10.70 4.31
N PRO A 99 -6.68 10.60 5.05
CA PRO A 99 -6.81 9.61 6.12
C PRO A 99 -6.55 8.19 5.60
N TRP A 100 -5.98 7.37 6.46
CA TRP A 100 -5.65 5.98 6.14
C TRP A 100 -6.10 5.03 7.26
N ASP A 101 -6.33 3.77 6.91
CA ASP A 101 -6.93 2.79 7.80
C ASP A 101 -5.95 1.82 8.44
N LEU A 102 -4.65 2.05 8.34
CA LEU A 102 -3.65 1.17 8.96
C LEU A 102 -3.80 1.14 10.47
N GLN A 103 -4.02 2.28 11.06
CA GLN A 103 -4.40 2.43 12.47
C GLN A 103 -5.17 3.75 12.66
N PRO A 104 -5.89 3.94 13.78
CA PRO A 104 -6.60 5.18 14.06
C PRO A 104 -5.69 6.41 14.00
N GLY A 105 -6.13 7.45 13.29
CA GLY A 105 -5.38 8.70 13.13
C GLY A 105 -4.23 8.63 12.13
N SER A 106 -4.03 7.52 11.42
CA SER A 106 -3.01 7.45 10.37
C SER A 106 -3.45 8.14 9.08
N THR A 107 -2.46 8.60 8.33
CA THR A 107 -2.62 9.21 7.02
C THR A 107 -1.75 8.51 6.00
N MET A 108 -2.16 8.58 4.73
CA MET A 108 -1.35 8.18 3.58
C MET A 108 -1.00 9.41 2.77
N THR A 109 0.29 9.58 2.48
CA THR A 109 0.77 10.61 1.57
C THR A 109 1.52 9.95 0.42
N ASN A 110 1.02 10.12 -0.80
CA ASN A 110 1.72 9.70 -2.02
C ASN A 110 2.19 10.97 -2.75
N ALA A 111 3.49 11.10 -2.91
CA ALA A 111 4.08 12.36 -3.36
C ALA A 111 5.50 12.20 -3.90
N ASN A 112 6.00 13.29 -4.51
CA ASN A 112 7.40 13.40 -4.89
C ASN A 112 8.26 13.76 -3.69
N VAL A 113 9.39 13.11 -3.53
CA VAL A 113 10.42 13.50 -2.56
C VAL A 113 11.11 14.75 -3.07
N GLU A 114 10.89 15.87 -2.42
CA GLU A 114 11.58 17.13 -2.76
C GLU A 114 12.92 17.22 -2.03
N LYS A 115 12.95 16.82 -0.77
CA LYS A 115 14.13 16.95 0.08
C LYS A 115 14.22 15.82 1.10
N VAL A 116 15.43 15.40 1.40
CA VAL A 116 15.76 14.45 2.47
C VAL A 116 16.78 15.12 3.37
N GLU A 117 16.47 15.23 4.66
CA GLU A 117 17.34 15.88 5.65
C GLU A 117 17.60 14.95 6.82
N GLN A 118 18.83 14.94 7.31
CA GLN A 118 19.17 14.31 8.58
C GLN A 118 18.75 15.24 9.71
N VAL A 119 17.95 14.73 10.64
CA VAL A 119 17.43 15.50 11.78
C VAL A 119 17.44 14.66 13.04
N ALA A 120 17.37 15.31 14.19
CA ALA A 120 17.13 14.66 15.47
C ALA A 120 15.80 15.16 16.06
N VAL A 121 14.92 14.24 16.43
CA VAL A 121 13.67 14.54 17.13
C VAL A 121 13.72 13.84 18.49
N GLU A 122 13.63 14.62 19.58
CA GLU A 122 13.74 14.09 20.96
C GLU A 122 14.99 13.20 21.14
N LYS A 123 16.14 13.65 20.61
CA LYS A 123 17.43 12.91 20.60
C LYS A 123 17.47 11.65 19.75
N ILE A 124 16.41 11.34 19.01
CA ILE A 124 16.41 10.26 18.03
C ILE A 124 16.88 10.78 16.69
N GLN A 125 18.00 10.26 16.19
CA GLN A 125 18.49 10.55 14.85
C GLN A 125 17.60 9.85 13.83
N GLY A 126 17.16 10.59 12.82
CA GLY A 126 16.32 10.06 11.75
C GLY A 126 16.37 10.97 10.54
N GLN A 127 15.42 10.80 9.64
CA GLN A 127 15.35 11.60 8.43
C GLN A 127 14.01 12.33 8.35
N LEU A 128 14.05 13.55 7.85
CA LEU A 128 12.87 14.33 7.54
C LEU A 128 12.70 14.37 6.02
N LEU A 129 11.59 13.82 5.54
CA LEU A 129 11.19 13.92 4.15
C LEU A 129 10.28 15.12 3.95
N THR A 130 10.61 15.94 2.96
CA THR A 130 9.67 16.90 2.41
C THR A 130 9.03 16.29 1.18
N LEU A 131 7.72 16.03 1.28
CA LEU A 131 6.91 15.39 0.24
C LEU A 131 5.98 16.40 -0.40
N LYS A 132 6.09 16.56 -1.71
CA LYS A 132 5.32 17.53 -2.47
C LYS A 132 4.39 16.85 -3.46
N TYR A 133 3.12 17.24 -3.41
CA TYR A 133 2.06 16.79 -4.29
C TYR A 133 1.30 18.00 -4.85
N LYS A 134 0.40 17.78 -5.80
CA LYS A 134 -0.28 18.83 -6.53
C LYS A 134 -0.90 19.92 -5.63
N ASP A 135 -1.53 19.51 -4.54
CA ASP A 135 -2.32 20.41 -3.70
C ASP A 135 -1.64 20.77 -2.37
N GLY A 136 -0.36 20.41 -2.19
CA GLY A 136 0.31 20.74 -0.94
C GLY A 136 1.65 20.05 -0.73
N GLU A 137 2.07 20.09 0.52
CA GLU A 137 3.34 19.58 1.00
C GLU A 137 3.16 18.98 2.40
N GLN A 138 3.87 17.90 2.68
CA GLN A 138 3.98 17.34 4.01
C GLN A 138 5.44 17.12 4.37
N LYS A 139 5.77 17.36 5.64
CA LYS A 139 7.06 17.00 6.22
C LYS A 139 6.85 15.82 7.16
N ILE A 140 7.55 14.74 6.91
CA ILE A 140 7.35 13.47 7.62
C ILE A 140 8.68 12.99 8.17
N PHE A 141 8.73 12.82 9.49
CA PHE A 141 9.89 12.26 10.19
C PHE A 141 9.89 10.74 10.06
N ILE A 142 11.03 10.19 9.68
CA ILE A 142 11.24 8.75 9.54
C ILE A 142 12.28 8.32 10.57
N PRO A 143 11.85 7.71 11.68
CA PRO A 143 12.77 7.20 12.69
C PRO A 143 13.53 5.97 12.20
N PRO A 144 14.69 5.64 12.81
CA PRO A 144 15.37 4.38 12.55
C PRO A 144 14.44 3.18 12.78
N GLY A 145 14.59 2.13 11.97
CA GLY A 145 13.78 0.92 12.07
C GLY A 145 12.41 1.00 11.39
N THR A 146 12.07 2.13 10.78
CA THR A 146 10.85 2.24 9.97
C THR A 146 10.93 1.27 8.78
N PRO A 147 9.91 0.43 8.56
CA PRO A 147 9.86 -0.43 7.39
C PRO A 147 9.90 0.39 6.09
N ILE A 148 10.81 0.05 5.20
CA ILE A 148 10.95 0.65 3.88
C ILE A 148 10.88 -0.48 2.86
N VAL A 149 9.96 -0.34 1.91
CA VAL A 149 9.77 -1.32 0.85
C VAL A 149 9.75 -0.62 -0.51
N ARG A 150 9.96 -1.38 -1.58
CA ARG A 150 9.70 -0.90 -2.93
C ARG A 150 8.62 -1.75 -3.60
N ASN A 151 7.77 -1.10 -4.34
CA ASN A 151 6.77 -1.78 -5.16
C ASN A 151 7.44 -2.32 -6.42
N VAL A 152 7.13 -3.56 -6.75
CA VAL A 152 7.63 -4.23 -7.95
C VAL A 152 6.46 -4.84 -8.72
N PRO A 153 6.58 -5.01 -10.04
CA PRO A 153 5.58 -5.74 -10.82
C PRO A 153 5.40 -7.16 -10.31
N GLY A 154 4.20 -7.70 -10.47
CA GLY A 154 3.89 -9.06 -10.06
C GLY A 154 2.74 -9.64 -10.85
N ASP A 155 2.49 -10.91 -10.59
CA ASP A 155 1.40 -11.68 -11.17
C ASP A 155 0.89 -12.73 -10.16
N ARG A 156 -0.01 -13.60 -10.61
CA ARG A 156 -0.60 -14.65 -9.76
C ARG A 156 0.41 -15.62 -9.15
N THR A 157 1.62 -15.72 -9.70
CA THR A 157 2.67 -16.60 -9.14
C THR A 157 3.16 -16.15 -7.77
N LEU A 158 2.94 -14.88 -7.42
CA LEU A 158 3.22 -14.35 -6.07
C LEU A 158 2.20 -14.83 -5.02
N LEU A 159 1.02 -15.25 -5.44
CA LEU A 159 -0.07 -15.63 -4.54
C LEU A 159 0.11 -17.10 -4.13
N LYS A 160 0.72 -17.32 -2.97
CA LYS A 160 0.98 -18.65 -2.40
C LYS A 160 0.53 -18.67 -0.94
N PRO A 161 0.11 -19.84 -0.42
CA PRO A 161 -0.14 -19.98 1.01
C PRO A 161 1.04 -19.51 1.85
N GLY A 162 0.77 -18.73 2.90
CA GLY A 162 1.77 -18.12 3.77
C GLY A 162 2.23 -16.72 3.34
N THR A 163 1.95 -16.29 2.11
CA THR A 163 2.31 -14.95 1.63
C THR A 163 1.49 -13.88 2.32
N GLY A 164 2.17 -12.86 2.85
CA GLY A 164 1.52 -11.65 3.36
C GLY A 164 0.95 -10.82 2.23
N VAL A 165 -0.28 -10.33 2.38
CA VAL A 165 -0.96 -9.53 1.36
C VAL A 165 -1.67 -8.32 1.95
N TYR A 166 -1.68 -7.28 1.13
CA TYR A 166 -2.60 -6.14 1.22
C TYR A 166 -3.55 -6.22 0.02
N VAL A 167 -4.85 -6.26 0.28
CA VAL A 167 -5.86 -6.37 -0.76
C VAL A 167 -6.78 -5.15 -0.72
N ALA A 168 -6.77 -4.35 -1.77
CA ALA A 168 -7.80 -3.37 -2.02
C ALA A 168 -8.97 -4.06 -2.73
N ALA A 169 -10.13 -4.02 -2.12
CA ALA A 169 -11.31 -4.75 -2.58
C ALA A 169 -12.59 -3.92 -2.45
N VAL A 170 -13.67 -4.42 -2.99
CA VAL A 170 -15.02 -3.90 -2.76
C VAL A 170 -15.90 -5.00 -2.18
N ARG A 171 -16.76 -4.62 -1.25
CA ARG A 171 -17.80 -5.48 -0.70
C ARG A 171 -19.12 -5.13 -1.32
N GLY A 172 -19.71 -6.07 -2.05
CA GLY A 172 -21.06 -5.94 -2.62
C GLY A 172 -22.15 -6.01 -1.55
N GLU A 173 -23.38 -5.70 -1.94
CA GLU A 173 -24.55 -5.76 -1.06
C GLU A 173 -24.83 -7.18 -0.56
N ASP A 174 -24.48 -8.20 -1.35
CA ASP A 174 -24.57 -9.63 -0.98
C ASP A 174 -23.45 -10.10 -0.03
N GLY A 175 -22.55 -9.19 0.37
CA GLY A 175 -21.42 -9.50 1.22
C GLY A 175 -20.19 -10.04 0.49
N THR A 176 -20.25 -10.29 -0.82
CA THR A 176 -19.13 -10.76 -1.63
C THR A 176 -18.02 -9.72 -1.65
N VAL A 177 -16.80 -10.15 -1.32
CA VAL A 177 -15.59 -9.32 -1.37
C VAL A 177 -14.84 -9.63 -2.64
N THR A 178 -14.64 -8.62 -3.49
CA THR A 178 -13.98 -8.77 -4.78
C THR A 178 -12.71 -7.93 -4.81
N ALA A 179 -11.57 -8.56 -5.10
CA ALA A 179 -10.30 -7.87 -5.21
C ALA A 179 -10.26 -6.95 -6.42
N ILE A 180 -9.69 -5.76 -6.23
CA ILE A 180 -9.34 -4.80 -7.29
C ILE A 180 -7.84 -4.83 -7.52
N ARG A 181 -7.07 -4.86 -6.43
CA ARG A 181 -5.61 -4.91 -6.46
C ARG A 181 -5.09 -5.69 -5.28
N ILE A 182 -4.05 -6.47 -5.51
CA ILE A 182 -3.36 -7.23 -4.48
C ILE A 182 -1.88 -6.82 -4.49
N THR A 183 -1.36 -6.55 -3.31
CA THR A 183 0.07 -6.35 -3.09
C THR A 183 0.58 -7.49 -2.23
N ALA A 184 1.50 -8.28 -2.77
CA ALA A 184 2.06 -9.45 -2.10
C ALA A 184 3.45 -9.16 -1.55
N GLY A 185 3.73 -9.57 -0.33
CA GLY A 185 5.06 -9.46 0.26
C GLY A 185 6.01 -10.49 -0.32
N ILE A 186 7.17 -10.04 -0.79
CA ILE A 186 8.25 -10.88 -1.32
C ILE A 186 9.28 -11.09 -0.21
N GLY A 187 9.84 -12.31 -0.14
CA GLY A 187 10.83 -12.64 0.88
C GLY A 187 10.26 -12.80 2.29
N GLY A 188 8.98 -13.16 2.41
CA GLY A 188 8.32 -13.41 3.69
C GLY A 188 7.88 -12.16 4.44
N ILE A 189 7.99 -10.97 3.85
CA ILE A 189 7.53 -9.74 4.49
C ILE A 189 6.01 -9.57 4.38
N MET A 190 5.47 -8.84 5.34
CA MET A 190 4.09 -8.35 5.30
C MET A 190 4.09 -6.98 4.64
N PRO A 191 3.23 -6.70 3.63
CA PRO A 191 3.09 -5.34 3.12
C PRO A 191 2.76 -4.38 4.27
N PRO A 192 3.55 -3.30 4.47
CA PRO A 192 3.44 -2.48 5.68
C PRO A 192 2.39 -1.35 5.59
N MET A 193 1.74 -1.16 4.41
CA MET A 193 0.76 -0.09 4.15
C MET A 193 -0.65 -0.43 4.60
#